data_0ef720b667fe5f1452b6b3c3d65a9804
#
_entry.id   0ef720b667fe5f1452b6b3c3d65a9804
#
_cell.length_a   1.000
_cell.length_b   1.000
_cell.length_c   1.000
_cell.angle_alpha   90.00
_cell.angle_beta   90.00
_cell.angle_gamma   90.00
#
_symmetry.space_group_name_H-M   'P 1'
#
loop_
_entity.id
_entity.type
_entity.pdbx_description
1 polymer ?
#
loop_
_entity_poly.entity_id
_entity_poly.type
_entity_poly.pdbx_seq_one_letter_code
_entity_poly.pdbx_strand_id
1 'polypeptide(L)'
;MTVRGPETEEADGRPLHERIAADLRDDIMSGDLAPGDSLPSTAQLKERFGAANATVQKALQLLKGEHLVVGRAGASVTVREHRQRTIRPAAYMAPSPAGEPYRWLTEAANSGSRARSTLLDVSEAEPPADVADALALQPGGTAILRYQLLSIDDEPAELVASYYPLDIAEGTAITERRRIPGGTPTLLASLGHPPRLSADRVSARVATQEQYRLLRLPGDLPVLRTLRVVFGDGDRPIEATVMVKAGHLYEVQYEFTPQRD
;
A
#
# COMPACT_ATOMS: atom_id res chain seq x y z
N MET A 1 24.27 -42.57 -12.65
CA MET A 1 23.93 -42.45 -11.22
C MET A 1 24.82 -41.30 -10.67
N THR A 2 24.35 -40.06 -10.83
CA THR A 2 25.12 -38.85 -10.45
C THR A 2 24.75 -38.51 -9.01
N VAL A 3 25.71 -38.73 -8.11
CA VAL A 3 25.58 -38.36 -6.69
C VAL A 3 25.62 -36.83 -6.62
N ARG A 4 24.47 -36.17 -6.31
CA ARG A 4 24.47 -34.78 -5.87
C ARG A 4 25.24 -34.71 -4.56
N GLY A 5 26.34 -33.98 -4.55
CA GLY A 5 27.04 -33.60 -3.35
C GLY A 5 26.14 -32.74 -2.45
N PRO A 6 26.43 -32.61 -1.14
CA PRO A 6 25.67 -31.77 -0.25
C PRO A 6 25.74 -30.33 -0.76
N GLU A 7 24.58 -29.79 -1.16
CA GLU A 7 24.41 -28.35 -1.37
C GLU A 7 24.75 -27.68 -0.02
N THR A 8 25.82 -26.92 0.01
CA THR A 8 26.10 -26.01 1.15
C THR A 8 24.92 -25.05 1.21
N GLU A 9 24.02 -25.27 2.18
CA GLU A 9 22.98 -24.32 2.52
C GLU A 9 23.68 -22.98 2.81
N GLU A 10 23.51 -22.03 1.91
CA GLU A 10 24.04 -20.69 2.10
C GLU A 10 23.31 -20.10 3.33
N ALA A 11 24.01 -19.95 4.44
CA ALA A 11 23.41 -19.56 5.72
C ALA A 11 22.86 -18.14 5.58
N ASP A 12 21.60 -17.94 5.97
CA ASP A 12 20.98 -16.61 6.07
C ASP A 12 21.83 -15.71 6.96
N GLY A 13 22.46 -14.68 6.38
CA GLY A 13 23.39 -13.76 7.06
C GLY A 13 22.71 -12.77 8.00
N ARG A 14 21.36 -12.74 8.06
CA ARG A 14 20.64 -11.84 8.97
C ARG A 14 20.81 -12.27 10.44
N PRO A 15 20.79 -11.32 11.40
CA PRO A 15 20.74 -11.64 12.82
C PRO A 15 19.60 -12.61 13.17
N LEU A 16 19.84 -13.55 14.09
CA LEU A 16 18.86 -14.61 14.42
C LEU A 16 17.48 -14.05 14.81
N HIS A 17 17.42 -12.92 15.53
CA HIS A 17 16.13 -12.31 15.90
C HIS A 17 15.34 -11.78 14.70
N GLU A 18 16.01 -11.34 13.63
CA GLU A 18 15.37 -10.92 12.39
C GLU A 18 14.84 -12.12 11.60
N ARG A 19 15.59 -13.24 11.58
CA ARG A 19 15.14 -14.49 10.96
C ARG A 19 13.92 -15.05 11.68
N ILE A 20 13.91 -15.07 13.01
CA ILE A 20 12.76 -15.48 13.82
C ILE A 20 11.55 -14.57 13.52
N ALA A 21 11.76 -13.25 13.44
CA ALA A 21 10.68 -12.33 13.11
C ALA A 21 10.17 -12.54 11.68
N ALA A 22 11.05 -12.88 10.72
CA ALA A 22 10.65 -13.18 9.35
C ALA A 22 9.76 -14.42 9.26
N ASP A 23 10.14 -15.52 9.91
CA ASP A 23 9.35 -16.76 9.91
C ASP A 23 7.99 -16.56 10.59
N LEU A 24 7.95 -15.91 11.76
CA LEU A 24 6.69 -15.62 12.44
C LEU A 24 5.81 -14.63 11.66
N ARG A 25 6.42 -13.71 10.92
CA ARG A 25 5.69 -12.80 10.02
C ARG A 25 5.05 -13.58 8.89
N ASP A 26 5.76 -14.54 8.31
CA ASP A 26 5.23 -15.44 7.27
C ASP A 26 4.08 -16.28 7.82
N ASP A 27 4.25 -16.92 8.99
CA ASP A 27 3.19 -17.67 9.68
C ASP A 27 1.90 -16.82 9.88
N ILE A 28 2.06 -15.51 10.20
CA ILE A 28 0.94 -14.56 10.35
C ILE A 28 0.33 -14.19 8.99
N MET A 29 1.16 -13.91 7.98
CA MET A 29 0.69 -13.46 6.66
C MET A 29 0.00 -14.59 5.89
N SER A 30 0.54 -15.82 5.93
CA SER A 30 -0.07 -17.00 5.33
C SER A 30 -1.37 -17.42 6.01
N GLY A 31 -1.53 -17.08 7.31
CA GLY A 31 -2.69 -17.41 8.12
C GLY A 31 -2.52 -18.67 8.98
N ASP A 32 -1.32 -19.25 9.02
CA ASP A 32 -0.98 -20.34 9.94
C ASP A 32 -1.12 -19.88 11.42
N LEU A 33 -0.88 -18.58 11.65
CA LEU A 33 -1.29 -17.86 12.86
C LEU A 33 -2.43 -16.90 12.50
N ALA A 34 -3.64 -17.28 12.83
CA ALA A 34 -4.83 -16.49 12.51
C ALA A 34 -4.96 -15.21 13.38
N PRO A 35 -5.72 -14.19 12.94
CA PRO A 35 -6.05 -13.04 13.77
C PRO A 35 -6.65 -13.46 15.12
N GLY A 36 -6.10 -12.90 16.21
CA GLY A 36 -6.49 -13.24 17.59
C GLY A 36 -5.77 -14.44 18.19
N ASP A 37 -5.10 -15.26 17.39
CA ASP A 37 -4.32 -16.39 17.91
C ASP A 37 -3.18 -15.93 18.80
N SER A 38 -2.90 -16.71 19.83
CA SER A 38 -1.68 -16.54 20.64
C SER A 38 -0.47 -17.06 19.88
N LEU A 39 0.60 -16.27 19.83
CA LEU A 39 1.88 -16.76 19.36
C LEU A 39 2.37 -17.91 20.26
N PRO A 40 3.21 -18.82 19.72
CA PRO A 40 3.88 -19.82 20.54
C PRO A 40 4.59 -19.17 21.73
N SER A 41 4.56 -19.84 22.87
CA SER A 41 5.21 -19.32 24.08
C SER A 41 6.71 -19.09 23.88
N THR A 42 7.31 -18.21 24.66
CA THR A 42 8.76 -17.98 24.60
C THR A 42 9.57 -19.27 24.75
N ALA A 43 9.09 -20.23 25.55
CA ALA A 43 9.74 -21.53 25.71
C ALA A 43 9.71 -22.33 24.38
N GLN A 44 8.55 -22.40 23.74
CA GLN A 44 8.39 -23.07 22.44
C GLN A 44 9.21 -22.40 21.34
N LEU A 45 9.24 -21.05 21.29
CA LEU A 45 10.06 -20.33 20.31
C LEU A 45 11.56 -20.54 20.55
N LYS A 46 12.00 -20.59 21.80
CA LYS A 46 13.39 -20.94 22.12
C LYS A 46 13.77 -22.33 21.62
N GLU A 47 12.88 -23.29 21.81
CA GLU A 47 13.06 -24.68 21.34
C GLU A 47 13.05 -24.75 19.81
N ARG A 48 12.02 -24.17 19.17
CA ARG A 48 11.87 -24.14 17.68
C ARG A 48 13.10 -23.57 16.98
N PHE A 49 13.67 -22.48 17.51
CA PHE A 49 14.73 -21.72 16.85
C PHE A 49 16.14 -21.90 17.48
N GLY A 50 16.28 -22.72 18.50
CA GLY A 50 17.55 -22.87 19.22
C GLY A 50 18.07 -21.54 19.80
N ALA A 51 17.16 -20.62 20.19
CA ALA A 51 17.49 -19.24 20.50
C ALA A 51 17.48 -18.93 22.00
N ALA A 52 18.31 -17.96 22.42
CA ALA A 52 18.27 -17.41 23.76
C ALA A 52 16.98 -16.57 23.97
N ASN A 53 16.52 -16.46 25.22
CA ASN A 53 15.34 -15.68 25.59
C ASN A 53 15.41 -14.22 25.07
N ALA A 54 16.55 -13.55 25.21
CA ALA A 54 16.73 -12.17 24.74
C ALA A 54 16.54 -12.05 23.21
N THR A 55 16.97 -13.05 22.44
CA THR A 55 16.82 -13.10 20.99
C THR A 55 15.34 -13.22 20.58
N VAL A 56 14.60 -14.13 21.24
CA VAL A 56 13.15 -14.27 21.02
C VAL A 56 12.43 -12.98 21.39
N GLN A 57 12.76 -12.35 22.52
CA GLN A 57 12.13 -11.08 22.91
C GLN A 57 12.40 -9.96 21.89
N LYS A 58 13.61 -9.87 21.32
CA LYS A 58 13.91 -8.92 20.24
C LYS A 58 13.03 -9.17 18.99
N ALA A 59 12.87 -10.43 18.58
CA ALA A 59 11.99 -10.79 17.46
C ALA A 59 10.53 -10.38 17.72
N LEU A 60 10.02 -10.66 18.92
CA LEU A 60 8.66 -10.24 19.29
C LEU A 60 8.51 -8.72 19.36
N GLN A 61 9.56 -7.97 19.74
CA GLN A 61 9.52 -6.50 19.71
C GLN A 61 9.49 -5.96 18.28
N LEU A 62 10.19 -6.58 17.32
CA LEU A 62 10.07 -6.23 15.91
C LEU A 62 8.62 -6.38 15.43
N LEU A 63 8.01 -7.55 15.64
CA LEU A 63 6.63 -7.80 15.22
C LEU A 63 5.61 -6.87 15.90
N LYS A 64 5.85 -6.47 17.16
CA LYS A 64 5.04 -5.44 17.85
C LYS A 64 5.22 -4.06 17.23
N GLY A 65 6.45 -3.68 16.91
CA GLY A 65 6.74 -2.43 16.21
C GLY A 65 6.10 -2.37 14.82
N GLU A 66 6.01 -3.53 14.15
CA GLU A 66 5.35 -3.69 12.86
C GLU A 66 3.81 -3.73 12.94
N HIS A 67 3.25 -3.62 14.13
CA HIS A 67 1.80 -3.70 14.37
C HIS A 67 1.15 -5.03 13.95
N LEU A 68 1.92 -6.10 13.84
CA LEU A 68 1.40 -7.43 13.49
C LEU A 68 0.89 -8.20 14.71
N VAL A 69 1.45 -7.90 15.88
CA VAL A 69 1.05 -8.55 17.13
C VAL A 69 0.84 -7.52 18.23
N VAL A 70 0.02 -7.88 19.19
CA VAL A 70 -0.23 -7.12 20.41
C VAL A 70 0.14 -7.97 21.62
N GLY A 71 0.64 -7.34 22.67
CA GLY A 71 0.97 -8.03 23.92
C GLY A 71 0.74 -7.12 25.11
N ARG A 72 0.12 -7.66 26.14
CA ARG A 72 -0.02 -7.01 27.45
C ARG A 72 0.99 -7.63 28.41
N ALA A 73 1.49 -6.84 29.36
CA ALA A 73 2.36 -7.36 30.39
C ALA A 73 1.66 -8.51 31.17
N GLY A 74 2.33 -9.66 31.27
CA GLY A 74 1.78 -10.83 31.96
C GLY A 74 0.79 -11.68 31.13
N ALA A 75 0.51 -11.32 29.86
CA ALA A 75 -0.36 -12.10 28.97
C ALA A 75 0.42 -12.62 27.75
N SER A 76 -0.17 -13.57 27.03
CA SER A 76 0.36 -14.05 25.76
C SER A 76 0.40 -12.92 24.73
N VAL A 77 1.37 -12.98 23.82
CA VAL A 77 1.41 -12.13 22.62
C VAL A 77 0.43 -12.74 21.62
N THR A 78 -0.47 -11.94 21.08
CA THR A 78 -1.50 -12.37 20.12
C THR A 78 -1.37 -11.68 18.79
N VAL A 79 -1.76 -12.33 17.70
CA VAL A 79 -1.86 -11.73 16.38
C VAL A 79 -2.94 -10.65 16.40
N ARG A 80 -2.67 -9.50 15.75
CA ARG A 80 -3.64 -8.41 15.62
C ARG A 80 -4.84 -8.86 14.78
N GLU A 81 -6.04 -8.36 15.08
CA GLU A 81 -7.28 -8.73 14.38
C GLU A 81 -7.24 -8.45 12.87
N HIS A 82 -6.51 -7.41 12.46
CA HIS A 82 -6.30 -7.07 11.04
C HIS A 82 -4.82 -7.27 10.69
N ARG A 83 -4.48 -8.46 10.16
CA ARG A 83 -3.10 -8.77 9.71
C ARG A 83 -2.71 -7.96 8.45
N GLN A 84 -3.52 -8.03 7.42
CA GLN A 84 -3.40 -7.23 6.20
C GLN A 84 -4.79 -6.76 5.75
N ARG A 85 -4.84 -5.57 5.14
CA ARG A 85 -6.07 -5.05 4.53
C ARG A 85 -6.00 -5.28 3.02
N THR A 86 -6.98 -5.99 2.49
CA THR A 86 -7.10 -6.24 1.05
C THR A 86 -7.64 -5.00 0.36
N ILE A 87 -6.91 -4.49 -0.61
CA ILE A 87 -7.32 -3.41 -1.50
C ILE A 87 -7.75 -4.00 -2.84
N ARG A 88 -8.97 -3.71 -3.24
CA ARG A 88 -9.54 -4.12 -4.54
C ARG A 88 -9.68 -2.90 -5.43
N PRO A 89 -8.70 -2.60 -6.32
CA PRO A 89 -8.72 -1.37 -7.11
C PRO A 89 -9.98 -1.21 -7.96
N ALA A 90 -10.50 -2.28 -8.53
CA ALA A 90 -11.71 -2.26 -9.34
C ALA A 90 -12.94 -1.69 -8.60
N ALA A 91 -12.99 -1.80 -7.27
CA ALA A 91 -14.13 -1.34 -6.47
C ALA A 91 -14.28 0.20 -6.44
N TYR A 92 -13.19 0.97 -6.62
CA TYR A 92 -13.22 2.43 -6.48
C TYR A 92 -12.69 3.20 -7.71
N MET A 93 -12.44 2.53 -8.85
CA MET A 93 -11.99 3.18 -10.08
C MET A 93 -13.12 3.90 -10.83
N ALA A 94 -14.33 3.41 -10.72
CA ALA A 94 -15.48 4.03 -11.37
C ALA A 94 -15.89 5.34 -10.69
N PRO A 95 -16.43 6.32 -11.43
CA PRO A 95 -17.03 7.51 -10.86
C PRO A 95 -18.08 7.17 -9.81
N SER A 96 -18.15 7.97 -8.73
CA SER A 96 -19.21 7.84 -7.74
C SER A 96 -20.54 8.38 -8.30
N PRO A 97 -21.70 7.82 -7.89
CA PRO A 97 -22.99 8.44 -8.16
C PRO A 97 -23.04 9.90 -7.67
N ALA A 98 -23.92 10.70 -8.28
CA ALA A 98 -24.06 12.10 -7.91
C ALA A 98 -24.39 12.27 -6.41
N GLY A 99 -23.59 13.09 -5.71
CA GLY A 99 -23.76 13.35 -4.28
C GLY A 99 -23.08 12.33 -3.34
N GLU A 100 -22.63 11.21 -3.86
CA GLU A 100 -21.94 10.19 -3.08
C GLU A 100 -20.48 10.59 -2.79
N PRO A 101 -19.91 10.15 -1.65
CA PRO A 101 -18.50 10.31 -1.36
C PRO A 101 -17.63 9.55 -2.35
N TYR A 102 -16.32 9.88 -2.36
CA TYR A 102 -15.33 9.08 -3.08
C TYR A 102 -15.37 7.61 -2.65
N ARG A 103 -15.47 6.69 -3.60
CA ARG A 103 -15.72 5.25 -3.35
C ARG A 103 -14.73 4.61 -2.37
N TRP A 104 -13.46 5.02 -2.37
CA TRP A 104 -12.48 4.52 -1.40
C TRP A 104 -12.92 4.78 0.06
N LEU A 105 -13.54 5.93 0.34
CA LEU A 105 -14.07 6.24 1.67
C LEU A 105 -15.28 5.37 2.01
N THR A 106 -16.13 5.11 1.03
CA THR A 106 -17.32 4.26 1.18
C THR A 106 -16.92 2.80 1.43
N GLU A 107 -15.94 2.28 0.68
CA GLU A 107 -15.42 0.92 0.87
C GLU A 107 -14.84 0.71 2.28
N ALA A 108 -14.08 1.67 2.79
CA ALA A 108 -13.58 1.61 4.15
C ALA A 108 -14.71 1.63 5.19
N ALA A 109 -15.73 2.46 4.99
CA ALA A 109 -16.90 2.52 5.86
C ALA A 109 -17.71 1.21 5.83
N ASN A 110 -17.87 0.58 4.67
CA ASN A 110 -18.53 -0.73 4.52
C ASN A 110 -17.79 -1.85 5.28
N SER A 111 -16.47 -1.70 5.44
CA SER A 111 -15.65 -2.63 6.27
C SER A 111 -15.63 -2.25 7.76
N GLY A 112 -16.46 -1.31 8.20
CA GLY A 112 -16.52 -0.85 9.59
C GLY A 112 -15.36 0.05 10.03
N SER A 113 -14.54 0.56 9.09
CA SER A 113 -13.39 1.41 9.35
C SER A 113 -13.67 2.88 9.04
N ARG A 114 -13.00 3.79 9.76
CA ARG A 114 -13.05 5.23 9.50
C ARG A 114 -11.93 5.64 8.58
N ALA A 115 -12.27 5.99 7.34
CA ALA A 115 -11.31 6.49 6.37
C ALA A 115 -11.27 8.01 6.32
N ARG A 116 -10.07 8.57 6.14
CA ARG A 116 -9.83 9.99 5.97
C ARG A 116 -8.83 10.21 4.83
N SER A 117 -9.08 11.25 4.02
CA SER A 117 -8.09 11.79 3.08
C SER A 117 -7.67 13.16 3.56
N THR A 118 -6.37 13.36 3.73
CA THR A 118 -5.74 14.64 4.07
C THR A 118 -4.95 15.12 2.86
N LEU A 119 -5.35 16.27 2.31
CA LEU A 119 -4.63 16.92 1.21
C LEU A 119 -3.36 17.55 1.77
N LEU A 120 -2.20 17.10 1.29
CA LEU A 120 -0.88 17.58 1.70
C LEU A 120 -0.43 18.74 0.80
N ASP A 121 -0.58 18.56 -0.53
CA ASP A 121 -0.19 19.58 -1.49
C ASP A 121 -1.06 19.55 -2.75
N VAL A 122 -1.14 20.71 -3.41
CA VAL A 122 -1.60 20.90 -4.80
C VAL A 122 -0.69 21.92 -5.43
N SER A 123 0.04 21.52 -6.45
CA SER A 123 1.00 22.37 -7.15
C SER A 123 1.19 21.91 -8.58
N GLU A 124 1.68 22.80 -9.43
CA GLU A 124 2.30 22.41 -10.69
C GLU A 124 3.72 21.92 -10.41
N ALA A 125 4.07 20.74 -10.90
CA ALA A 125 5.36 20.12 -10.64
C ALA A 125 5.83 19.28 -11.83
N GLU A 126 7.14 19.17 -12.00
CA GLU A 126 7.75 18.16 -12.86
C GLU A 126 7.60 16.78 -12.19
N PRO A 127 6.90 15.82 -12.83
CA PRO A 127 6.70 14.52 -12.21
C PRO A 127 7.94 13.63 -12.31
N PRO A 128 8.02 12.54 -11.51
CA PRO A 128 9.05 11.51 -11.71
C PRO A 128 9.03 10.97 -13.15
N ALA A 129 10.18 10.53 -13.65
CA ALA A 129 10.35 10.12 -15.04
C ALA A 129 9.32 9.07 -15.49
N ASP A 130 9.04 8.05 -14.65
CA ASP A 130 8.08 7.01 -14.96
C ASP A 130 6.61 7.50 -15.02
N VAL A 131 6.31 8.62 -14.37
CA VAL A 131 5.02 9.31 -14.44
C VAL A 131 4.97 10.22 -15.66
N ALA A 132 6.05 10.96 -15.96
CA ALA A 132 6.17 11.79 -17.15
C ALA A 132 5.98 10.96 -18.43
N ASP A 133 6.67 9.81 -18.50
CA ASP A 133 6.52 8.84 -19.58
C ASP A 133 5.08 8.32 -19.70
N ALA A 134 4.46 8.00 -18.56
CA ALA A 134 3.08 7.48 -18.52
C ALA A 134 2.05 8.51 -19.00
N LEU A 135 2.28 9.79 -18.76
CA LEU A 135 1.46 10.90 -19.23
C LEU A 135 1.86 11.40 -20.63
N ALA A 136 2.88 10.81 -21.25
CA ALA A 136 3.44 11.23 -22.54
C ALA A 136 3.88 12.72 -22.55
N LEU A 137 4.43 13.21 -21.43
CA LEU A 137 4.91 14.59 -21.32
C LEU A 137 6.22 14.75 -22.09
N GLN A 138 6.44 15.95 -22.65
CA GLN A 138 7.73 16.30 -23.22
C GLN A 138 8.79 16.44 -22.11
N PRO A 139 10.08 16.29 -22.42
CA PRO A 139 11.15 16.52 -21.46
C PRO A 139 11.02 17.88 -20.75
N GLY A 140 11.06 17.89 -19.42
CA GLY A 140 10.83 19.09 -18.60
C GLY A 140 9.37 19.54 -18.51
N GLY A 141 8.44 18.75 -19.05
CA GLY A 141 7.01 19.03 -18.95
C GLY A 141 6.49 18.88 -17.54
N THR A 142 5.49 19.70 -17.18
CA THR A 142 4.87 19.73 -15.86
C THR A 142 3.45 19.18 -15.89
N ALA A 143 2.95 18.83 -14.72
CA ALA A 143 1.58 18.38 -14.48
C ALA A 143 1.07 18.94 -13.14
N ILE A 144 -0.22 19.00 -12.96
CA ILE A 144 -0.78 19.33 -11.64
C ILE A 144 -0.68 18.12 -10.72
N LEU A 145 0.08 18.25 -9.67
CA LEU A 145 0.20 17.30 -8.56
C LEU A 145 -0.91 17.55 -7.54
N ARG A 146 -1.57 16.48 -7.12
CA ARG A 146 -2.37 16.43 -5.90
C ARG A 146 -1.78 15.37 -4.99
N TYR A 147 -1.21 15.79 -3.87
CA TYR A 147 -0.56 14.88 -2.92
C TYR A 147 -1.41 14.72 -1.68
N GLN A 148 -1.69 13.48 -1.30
CA GLN A 148 -2.61 13.16 -0.23
C GLN A 148 -2.06 12.06 0.68
N LEU A 149 -2.41 12.12 1.96
CA LEU A 149 -2.28 11.03 2.92
C LEU A 149 -3.66 10.45 3.20
N LEU A 150 -3.84 9.20 2.90
CA LEU A 150 -5.01 8.44 3.29
C LEU A 150 -4.74 7.76 4.63
N SER A 151 -5.72 7.81 5.53
CA SER A 151 -5.64 7.19 6.86
C SER A 151 -6.86 6.33 7.10
N ILE A 152 -6.69 5.22 7.80
CA ILE A 152 -7.75 4.30 8.23
C ILE A 152 -7.63 4.15 9.74
N ASP A 153 -8.71 4.42 10.47
CA ASP A 153 -8.76 4.38 11.94
C ASP A 153 -7.64 5.21 12.61
N ASP A 154 -7.39 6.41 12.02
CA ASP A 154 -6.36 7.39 12.42
C ASP A 154 -4.90 6.92 12.20
N GLU A 155 -4.69 5.71 11.61
CA GLU A 155 -3.37 5.24 11.19
C GLU A 155 -3.09 5.61 9.72
N PRO A 156 -1.87 6.08 9.37
CA PRO A 156 -1.48 6.29 7.98
C PRO A 156 -1.59 5.00 7.17
N ALA A 157 -2.30 5.05 6.04
CA ALA A 157 -2.55 3.89 5.21
C ALA A 157 -1.80 3.95 3.88
N GLU A 158 -1.87 5.10 3.21
CA GLU A 158 -1.39 5.25 1.85
C GLU A 158 -1.02 6.69 1.55
N LEU A 159 0.09 6.90 0.88
CA LEU A 159 0.45 8.16 0.21
C LEU A 159 0.02 8.07 -1.24
N VAL A 160 -0.68 9.10 -1.71
CA VAL A 160 -1.21 9.18 -3.08
C VAL A 160 -0.72 10.46 -3.72
N ALA A 161 0.08 10.35 -4.78
CA ALA A 161 0.52 11.45 -5.62
C ALA A 161 -0.12 11.30 -7.00
N SER A 162 -1.17 12.06 -7.27
CA SER A 162 -1.88 12.06 -8.55
C SER A 162 -1.44 13.23 -9.40
N TYR A 163 -1.08 12.96 -10.64
CA TYR A 163 -0.62 13.92 -11.63
C TYR A 163 -1.62 14.00 -12.78
N TYR A 164 -1.97 15.22 -13.14
CA TYR A 164 -2.95 15.52 -14.19
C TYR A 164 -2.30 16.40 -15.26
N PRO A 165 -2.46 16.09 -16.57
CA PRO A 165 -2.04 16.96 -17.66
C PRO A 165 -2.62 18.37 -17.49
N LEU A 166 -1.82 19.42 -17.80
CA LEU A 166 -2.22 20.81 -17.60
C LEU A 166 -3.50 21.15 -18.36
N ASP A 167 -3.62 20.71 -19.60
CA ASP A 167 -4.78 20.96 -20.45
C ASP A 167 -6.09 20.30 -19.97
N ILE A 168 -6.00 19.33 -19.05
CA ILE A 168 -7.15 18.72 -18.35
C ILE A 168 -7.43 19.45 -17.03
N ALA A 169 -6.37 19.87 -16.34
CA ALA A 169 -6.46 20.33 -14.97
C ALA A 169 -6.66 21.86 -14.83
N GLU A 170 -6.11 22.67 -15.75
CA GLU A 170 -6.18 24.12 -15.67
C GLU A 170 -7.62 24.65 -15.69
N GLY A 171 -7.90 25.63 -14.82
CA GLY A 171 -9.22 26.22 -14.67
C GLY A 171 -10.28 25.31 -14.04
N THR A 172 -9.86 24.15 -13.51
CA THR A 172 -10.77 23.18 -12.85
C THR A 172 -10.50 23.05 -11.36
N ALA A 173 -11.39 22.35 -10.64
CA ALA A 173 -11.20 22.05 -9.23
C ALA A 173 -9.97 21.15 -8.93
N ILE A 174 -9.32 20.59 -9.96
CA ILE A 174 -8.06 19.82 -9.80
C ILE A 174 -6.95 20.71 -9.26
N THR A 175 -6.89 21.98 -9.65
CA THR A 175 -5.87 22.96 -9.22
C THR A 175 -6.14 23.56 -7.84
N GLU A 176 -7.31 23.33 -7.29
CA GLU A 176 -7.72 23.96 -6.03
C GLU A 176 -7.24 23.16 -4.81
N ARG A 177 -6.78 23.85 -3.76
CA ARG A 177 -6.37 23.27 -2.47
C ARG A 177 -7.57 22.90 -1.59
N ARG A 178 -8.52 22.21 -2.18
CA ARG A 178 -9.71 21.69 -1.46
C ARG A 178 -10.03 20.26 -1.89
N ARG A 179 -10.84 19.60 -1.07
CA ARG A 179 -11.35 18.26 -1.40
C ARG A 179 -12.29 18.35 -2.63
N ILE A 180 -12.16 17.35 -3.51
CA ILE A 180 -13.05 17.17 -4.66
C ILE A 180 -14.19 16.25 -4.23
N PRO A 181 -15.45 16.71 -4.22
CA PRO A 181 -16.60 15.85 -3.95
C PRO A 181 -16.70 14.71 -4.96
N GLY A 182 -16.97 13.49 -4.50
CA GLY A 182 -17.02 12.30 -5.36
C GLY A 182 -15.67 11.79 -5.84
N GLY A 183 -14.57 12.52 -5.56
CA GLY A 183 -13.23 12.19 -6.01
C GLY A 183 -12.93 12.63 -7.44
N THR A 184 -11.68 12.49 -7.85
CA THR A 184 -11.20 12.88 -9.19
C THR A 184 -11.82 12.09 -10.34
N PRO A 185 -12.14 10.78 -10.22
CA PRO A 185 -12.83 10.07 -11.33
C PRO A 185 -14.16 10.70 -11.69
N THR A 186 -14.94 11.13 -10.69
CA THR A 186 -16.23 11.82 -10.91
C THR A 186 -16.04 13.18 -11.56
N LEU A 187 -15.06 13.95 -11.09
CA LEU A 187 -14.74 15.25 -11.68
C LEU A 187 -14.27 15.12 -13.13
N LEU A 188 -13.32 14.21 -13.41
CA LEU A 188 -12.82 13.97 -14.77
C LEU A 188 -13.95 13.60 -15.73
N ALA A 189 -14.87 12.72 -15.30
CA ALA A 189 -16.04 12.39 -16.10
C ALA A 189 -16.92 13.60 -16.39
N SER A 190 -17.14 14.49 -15.40
CA SER A 190 -17.94 15.71 -15.58
C SER A 190 -17.27 16.76 -16.48
N LEU A 191 -15.94 16.73 -16.59
CA LEU A 191 -15.14 17.57 -17.46
C LEU A 191 -15.04 17.03 -18.90
N GLY A 192 -15.69 15.90 -19.22
CA GLY A 192 -15.65 15.27 -20.53
C GLY A 192 -14.45 14.32 -20.74
N HIS A 193 -13.77 13.96 -19.65
CA HIS A 193 -12.67 12.99 -19.64
C HIS A 193 -13.02 11.75 -18.80
N PRO A 194 -14.03 10.95 -19.17
CA PRO A 194 -14.44 9.79 -18.38
C PRO A 194 -13.33 8.73 -18.37
N PRO A 195 -12.98 8.19 -17.19
CA PRO A 195 -12.08 7.03 -17.09
C PRO A 195 -12.64 5.83 -17.86
N ARG A 196 -11.83 5.24 -18.77
CA ARG A 196 -12.19 4.09 -19.60
C ARG A 196 -11.38 2.84 -19.25
N LEU A 197 -10.09 3.01 -19.04
CA LEU A 197 -9.14 1.95 -18.72
C LEU A 197 -8.21 2.44 -17.62
N SER A 198 -7.80 1.55 -16.75
CA SER A 198 -6.68 1.79 -15.82
C SER A 198 -5.69 0.66 -15.91
N ALA A 199 -4.41 1.01 -15.96
CA ALA A 199 -3.30 0.08 -15.96
C ALA A 199 -2.43 0.30 -14.71
N ASP A 200 -2.19 -0.75 -13.95
CA ASP A 200 -1.39 -0.71 -12.72
C ASP A 200 -0.06 -1.42 -12.92
N ARG A 201 1.03 -0.75 -12.55
CA ARG A 201 2.35 -1.36 -12.36
C ARG A 201 2.66 -1.41 -10.87
N VAL A 202 2.73 -2.61 -10.30
CA VAL A 202 2.94 -2.83 -8.87
C VAL A 202 4.37 -3.30 -8.62
N SER A 203 5.04 -2.73 -7.62
CA SER A 203 6.40 -3.12 -7.23
C SER A 203 6.62 -2.95 -5.73
N ALA A 204 7.38 -3.85 -5.12
CA ALA A 204 7.92 -3.68 -3.77
C ALA A 204 9.17 -2.80 -3.85
N ARG A 205 9.29 -1.82 -2.94
CA ARG A 205 10.43 -0.88 -2.89
C ARG A 205 10.82 -0.59 -1.44
N VAL A 206 12.05 -0.14 -1.25
CA VAL A 206 12.46 0.49 0.01
C VAL A 206 11.83 1.86 0.10
N ALA A 207 11.30 2.22 1.27
CA ALA A 207 10.67 3.52 1.48
C ALA A 207 11.70 4.66 1.39
N THR A 208 11.30 5.78 0.79
CA THR A 208 12.06 7.02 0.90
C THR A 208 11.95 7.60 2.32
N GLN A 209 12.82 8.56 2.69
CA GLN A 209 12.75 9.23 3.99
C GLN A 209 11.38 9.88 4.25
N GLU A 210 10.80 10.50 3.24
CA GLU A 210 9.48 11.12 3.32
C GLU A 210 8.38 10.06 3.54
N GLN A 211 8.39 8.98 2.74
CA GLN A 211 7.44 7.87 2.86
C GLN A 211 7.55 7.20 4.23
N TYR A 212 8.79 6.94 4.69
CA TYR A 212 9.04 6.39 6.01
C TYR A 212 8.39 7.23 7.12
N ARG A 213 8.61 8.55 7.08
CA ARG A 213 8.08 9.49 8.07
C ARG A 213 6.57 9.63 8.01
N LEU A 214 6.00 9.82 6.81
CA LEU A 214 4.56 10.09 6.63
C LEU A 214 3.70 8.84 6.87
N LEU A 215 4.19 7.67 6.47
CA LEU A 215 3.52 6.39 6.72
C LEU A 215 3.82 5.82 8.11
N ARG A 216 4.71 6.48 8.90
CA ARG A 216 5.14 6.02 10.23
C ARG A 216 5.63 4.58 10.21
N LEU A 217 6.45 4.23 9.21
CA LEU A 217 6.94 2.87 9.07
C LEU A 217 7.83 2.48 10.26
N PRO A 218 7.70 1.26 10.78
CA PRO A 218 8.40 0.85 12.01
C PRO A 218 9.84 0.38 11.79
N GLY A 219 10.31 0.24 10.55
CA GLY A 219 11.63 -0.30 10.22
C GLY A 219 11.82 -0.39 8.71
N ASP A 220 12.81 -1.17 8.26
CA ASP A 220 13.19 -1.33 6.86
C ASP A 220 12.23 -2.26 6.07
N LEU A 221 10.96 -2.25 6.42
CA LEU A 221 9.93 -3.01 5.71
C LEU A 221 9.66 -2.41 4.33
N PRO A 222 9.45 -3.26 3.32
CA PRO A 222 9.17 -2.78 1.98
C PRO A 222 7.81 -2.07 1.93
N VAL A 223 7.74 -1.04 1.09
CA VAL A 223 6.48 -0.43 0.67
C VAL A 223 6.01 -1.07 -0.62
N LEU A 224 4.71 -1.21 -0.76
CA LEU A 224 4.07 -1.57 -2.00
C LEU A 224 3.79 -0.27 -2.77
N ARG A 225 4.47 -0.10 -3.93
CA ARG A 225 4.26 1.03 -4.83
C ARG A 225 3.45 0.59 -6.04
N THR A 226 2.36 1.29 -6.30
CA THR A 226 1.56 1.13 -7.51
C THR A 226 1.66 2.42 -8.32
N LEU A 227 2.05 2.32 -9.59
CA LEU A 227 1.85 3.39 -10.57
C LEU A 227 0.62 3.00 -11.40
N ARG A 228 -0.44 3.77 -11.26
CA ARG A 228 -1.67 3.65 -12.04
C ARG A 228 -1.69 4.72 -13.12
N VAL A 229 -1.99 4.31 -14.34
CA VAL A 229 -2.29 5.22 -15.43
C VAL A 229 -3.76 5.03 -15.78
N VAL A 230 -4.50 6.13 -15.78
CA VAL A 230 -5.93 6.15 -16.19
C VAL A 230 -6.01 6.73 -17.58
N PHE A 231 -6.70 6.01 -18.46
CA PHE A 231 -6.93 6.41 -19.84
C PHE A 231 -8.40 6.80 -20.04
N GLY A 232 -8.60 7.87 -20.77
CA GLY A 232 -9.91 8.33 -21.26
C GLY A 232 -10.22 7.83 -22.68
N ASP A 233 -11.09 8.54 -23.36
CA ASP A 233 -11.42 8.24 -24.75
C ASP A 233 -10.20 8.38 -25.67
N GLY A 234 -10.07 7.48 -26.66
CA GLY A 234 -8.94 7.45 -27.60
C GLY A 234 -7.60 7.08 -26.96
N ASP A 235 -7.62 6.26 -25.92
CA ASP A 235 -6.42 5.79 -25.19
C ASP A 235 -5.53 6.93 -24.68
N ARG A 236 -6.10 8.11 -24.45
CA ARG A 236 -5.40 9.25 -23.92
C ARG A 236 -5.18 9.10 -22.42
N PRO A 237 -3.93 9.22 -21.89
CA PRO A 237 -3.70 9.27 -20.46
C PRO A 237 -4.27 10.57 -19.87
N ILE A 238 -5.14 10.45 -18.88
CA ILE A 238 -5.83 11.57 -18.23
C ILE A 238 -5.40 11.76 -16.77
N GLU A 239 -4.79 10.74 -16.17
CA GLU A 239 -4.25 10.76 -14.82
C GLU A 239 -3.14 9.71 -14.72
N ALA A 240 -2.06 10.04 -14.00
CA ALA A 240 -1.09 9.06 -13.53
C ALA A 240 -0.91 9.22 -12.03
N THR A 241 -1.12 8.15 -11.28
CA THR A 241 -1.12 8.17 -9.81
C THR A 241 -0.10 7.21 -9.25
N VAL A 242 0.78 7.72 -8.40
CA VAL A 242 1.69 6.91 -7.57
C VAL A 242 1.06 6.72 -6.20
N MET A 243 0.79 5.48 -5.85
CA MET A 243 0.27 5.07 -4.56
C MET A 243 1.35 4.28 -3.80
N VAL A 244 1.59 4.64 -2.54
CA VAL A 244 2.59 3.97 -1.69
C VAL A 244 1.98 3.61 -0.35
N LYS A 245 2.05 2.34 0.00
CA LYS A 245 1.51 1.79 1.25
C LYS A 245 2.48 0.83 1.93
N ALA A 246 2.34 0.65 3.23
CA ALA A 246 3.14 -0.32 4.00
C ALA A 246 2.82 -1.75 3.53
N GLY A 247 3.81 -2.43 2.91
CA GLY A 247 3.61 -3.74 2.26
C GLY A 247 3.21 -4.87 3.23
N HIS A 248 3.58 -4.74 4.50
CA HIS A 248 3.23 -5.73 5.53
C HIS A 248 1.80 -5.54 6.10
N LEU A 249 1.14 -4.39 5.83
CA LEU A 249 -0.22 -4.10 6.31
C LEU A 249 -1.26 -4.11 5.20
N TYR A 250 -0.84 -4.14 3.94
CA TYR A 250 -1.73 -4.02 2.78
C TYR A 250 -1.35 -5.01 1.69
N GLU A 251 -2.35 -5.62 1.11
CA GLU A 251 -2.26 -6.42 -0.11
C GLU A 251 -3.17 -5.85 -1.20
N VAL A 252 -2.89 -6.15 -2.45
CA VAL A 252 -3.72 -5.74 -3.59
C VAL A 252 -4.27 -7.00 -4.25
N GLN A 253 -5.59 -7.06 -4.38
CA GLN A 253 -6.28 -8.18 -5.01
C GLN A 253 -6.82 -7.76 -6.38
N TYR A 254 -6.50 -8.55 -7.40
CA TYR A 254 -7.06 -8.45 -8.75
C TYR A 254 -7.77 -9.75 -9.08
N GLU A 255 -8.89 -9.63 -9.78
CA GLU A 255 -9.64 -10.77 -10.31
C GLU A 255 -9.64 -10.69 -11.84
N PHE A 256 -9.32 -11.79 -12.50
CA PHE A 256 -9.25 -11.88 -13.95
C PHE A 256 -10.17 -12.98 -14.44
N THR A 257 -11.02 -12.66 -15.43
CA THR A 257 -11.76 -13.66 -16.16
C THR A 257 -11.02 -13.94 -17.47
N PRO A 258 -10.47 -15.16 -17.68
CA PRO A 258 -9.83 -15.51 -18.94
C PRO A 258 -10.79 -15.30 -20.10
N GLN A 259 -10.33 -14.64 -21.15
CA GLN A 259 -11.12 -14.58 -22.41
C GLN A 259 -11.21 -16.01 -22.96
N ARG A 260 -12.42 -16.40 -23.34
CA ARG A 260 -12.62 -17.63 -24.10
C ARG A 260 -12.36 -17.29 -25.57
N ASP A 261 -11.40 -17.97 -26.17
CA ASP A 261 -11.12 -17.90 -27.62
C ASP A 261 -12.37 -18.33 -28.41
#